data_dc7558718bea633f51df58f63cf5d2d1
#
_entry.id   dc7558718bea633f51df58f63cf5d2d1
#
_cell.length_a   1.000
_cell.length_b   1.000
_cell.length_c   1.000
_cell.angle_alpha   90.00
_cell.angle_beta   90.00
_cell.angle_gamma   90.00
#
_symmetry.space_group_name_H-M   'P 1'
#
loop_
_entity.id
_entity.type
_entity.pdbx_description
1 polymer ?
#
loop_
_entity_poly.entity_id
_entity_poly.type
_entity_poly.pdbx_seq_one_letter_code
_entity_poly.pdbx_strand_id
1 'polypeptide(L)'
;MKSVREPRILDILQRKEMSTSELCVLVHCTQRSVQDILARMKRKGLVYRSGWRRQKDGIAALFKAGIGVDAPKPPRTTDKERQQRKRARETQEDKEFRLAREKAKSIKPRRDPLIAAFYGEYK
;
A
#
# COMPACT_ATOMS: atom_id res chain seq x y z
N MET A 1 -33.92 5.64 12.54
CA MET A 1 -33.42 6.97 12.14
C MET A 1 -32.60 6.86 10.87
N LYS A 2 -32.93 7.67 9.88
CA LYS A 2 -32.08 7.74 8.68
C LYS A 2 -30.78 8.43 9.06
N SER A 3 -29.67 7.80 8.72
CA SER A 3 -28.35 8.36 8.97
C SER A 3 -28.13 9.61 8.13
N VAL A 4 -27.79 10.73 8.76
CA VAL A 4 -27.42 11.97 8.06
C VAL A 4 -26.11 11.80 7.27
N ARG A 5 -25.34 10.77 7.56
CA ARG A 5 -24.05 10.50 6.94
C ARG A 5 -24.16 10.06 5.48
N GLU A 6 -25.15 9.23 5.16
CA GLU A 6 -25.34 8.76 3.78
C GLU A 6 -25.55 9.90 2.78
N PRO A 7 -26.54 10.83 2.98
CA PRO A 7 -26.73 11.93 2.05
C PRO A 7 -25.53 12.87 1.98
N ARG A 8 -24.82 13.05 3.09
CA ARG A 8 -23.63 13.89 3.12
C ARG A 8 -22.49 13.30 2.31
N ILE A 9 -22.25 11.98 2.44
CA ILE A 9 -21.25 11.25 1.65
C ILE A 9 -21.63 11.30 0.17
N LEU A 10 -22.88 11.08 -0.16
CA LEU A 10 -23.38 11.14 -1.53
C LEU A 10 -23.14 12.51 -2.16
N ASP A 11 -23.43 13.59 -1.43
CA ASP A 11 -23.20 14.95 -1.90
C ASP A 11 -21.72 15.24 -2.16
N ILE A 12 -20.84 14.78 -1.27
CA ILE A 12 -19.39 14.90 -1.43
C ILE A 12 -18.92 14.15 -2.67
N LEU A 13 -19.38 12.92 -2.86
CA LEU A 13 -18.99 12.07 -3.99
C LEU A 13 -19.54 12.57 -5.33
N GLN A 14 -20.63 13.31 -5.34
CA GLN A 14 -21.14 13.99 -6.54
C GLN A 14 -20.19 15.08 -7.03
N ARG A 15 -19.48 15.72 -6.10
CA ARG A 15 -18.55 16.81 -6.41
C ARG A 15 -17.20 16.31 -6.83
N LYS A 16 -16.67 15.28 -6.12
CA LYS A 16 -15.33 14.75 -6.34
C LYS A 16 -15.26 13.29 -5.92
N GLU A 17 -14.54 12.49 -6.68
CA GLU A 17 -14.21 11.13 -6.25
C GLU A 17 -13.27 11.16 -5.04
N MET A 18 -13.53 10.29 -4.06
CA MET A 18 -12.75 10.22 -2.83
C MET A 18 -12.56 8.78 -2.37
N SER A 19 -11.46 8.56 -1.65
CA SER A 19 -11.21 7.31 -0.97
C SER A 19 -11.93 7.25 0.38
N THR A 20 -12.02 6.06 0.96
CA THR A 20 -12.61 5.86 2.29
C THR A 20 -11.94 6.73 3.35
N SER A 21 -10.61 6.83 3.32
CA SER A 21 -9.84 7.62 4.29
C SER A 21 -10.17 9.11 4.21
N GLU A 22 -10.30 9.66 3.00
CA GLU A 22 -10.70 11.05 2.78
C GLU A 22 -12.10 11.33 3.30
N LEU A 23 -13.03 10.41 3.05
CA LEU A 23 -14.41 10.52 3.55
C LEU A 23 -14.47 10.48 5.08
N CYS A 24 -13.64 9.66 5.72
CA CYS A 24 -13.56 9.62 7.19
C CYS A 24 -13.23 10.98 7.79
N VAL A 25 -12.27 11.68 7.21
CA VAL A 25 -11.86 13.01 7.66
C VAL A 25 -12.98 14.03 7.48
N LEU A 26 -13.64 14.03 6.33
CA LEU A 26 -14.69 14.99 6.01
C LEU A 26 -15.99 14.78 6.79
N VAL A 27 -16.34 13.54 7.05
CA VAL A 27 -17.60 13.17 7.72
C VAL A 27 -17.42 12.95 9.22
N HIS A 28 -16.18 12.96 9.70
CA HIS A 28 -15.83 12.72 11.10
C HIS A 28 -16.34 11.39 11.62
N CYS A 29 -16.12 10.33 10.85
CA CYS A 29 -16.53 8.97 11.18
C CYS A 29 -15.33 8.02 11.18
N THR A 30 -15.50 6.86 11.78
CA THR A 30 -14.50 5.80 11.68
C THR A 30 -14.48 5.22 10.26
N GLN A 31 -13.34 4.69 9.86
CA GLN A 31 -13.17 4.07 8.55
C GLN A 31 -14.18 2.93 8.34
N ARG A 32 -14.41 2.11 9.37
CA ARG A 32 -15.37 1.02 9.32
C ARG A 32 -16.79 1.52 9.05
N SER A 33 -17.22 2.59 9.73
CA SER A 33 -18.54 3.18 9.53
C SER A 33 -18.72 3.67 8.09
N VAL A 34 -17.70 4.32 7.53
CA VAL A 34 -17.74 4.80 6.14
C VAL A 34 -17.78 3.63 5.17
N GLN A 35 -17.00 2.57 5.41
CA GLN A 35 -17.02 1.37 4.58
C GLN A 35 -18.40 0.70 4.58
N ASP A 36 -19.04 0.58 5.74
CA ASP A 36 -20.39 0.01 5.85
C ASP A 36 -21.43 0.84 5.11
N ILE A 37 -21.34 2.15 5.22
CA ILE A 37 -22.25 3.08 4.50
C ILE A 37 -22.04 2.96 2.99
N LEU A 38 -20.80 2.97 2.54
CA LEU A 38 -20.47 2.83 1.11
C LEU A 38 -20.93 1.47 0.55
N ALA A 39 -20.78 0.40 1.32
CA ALA A 39 -21.29 -0.92 0.91
C ALA A 39 -22.80 -0.92 0.73
N ARG A 40 -23.55 -0.29 1.64
CA ARG A 40 -25.00 -0.16 1.52
C ARG A 40 -25.40 0.69 0.33
N MET A 41 -24.73 1.82 0.12
CA MET A 41 -24.99 2.71 -1.02
C MET A 41 -24.67 2.05 -2.34
N LYS A 42 -23.60 1.26 -2.40
CA LYS A 42 -23.24 0.47 -3.59
C LYS A 42 -24.30 -0.56 -3.92
N ARG A 43 -24.86 -1.25 -2.92
CA ARG A 43 -25.97 -2.21 -3.13
C ARG A 43 -27.23 -1.52 -3.70
N LYS A 44 -27.46 -0.26 -3.32
CA LYS A 44 -28.57 0.53 -3.83
C LYS A 44 -28.30 1.15 -5.20
N GLY A 45 -27.07 1.01 -5.72
CA GLY A 45 -26.69 1.61 -6.99
C GLY A 45 -26.44 3.11 -6.93
N LEU A 46 -26.19 3.67 -5.76
CA LEU A 46 -25.98 5.10 -5.57
C LEU A 46 -24.52 5.53 -5.77
N VAL A 47 -23.58 4.63 -5.57
CA VAL A 47 -22.15 4.88 -5.72
C VAL A 47 -21.48 3.71 -6.45
N TYR A 48 -20.35 3.99 -7.05
CA TYR A 48 -19.52 2.98 -7.70
C TYR A 48 -18.04 3.31 -7.51
N ARG A 49 -17.18 2.32 -7.72
CA ARG A 49 -15.74 2.53 -7.69
C ARG A 49 -15.28 3.12 -9.01
N SER A 50 -14.97 4.42 -9.02
CA SER A 50 -14.55 5.11 -10.23
C SER A 50 -13.10 4.83 -10.61
N GLY A 51 -12.28 4.42 -9.66
CA GLY A 51 -10.87 4.15 -9.90
C GLY A 51 -10.13 3.67 -8.68
N TRP A 52 -8.82 3.63 -8.79
CA TRP A 52 -7.93 3.20 -7.73
C TRP A 52 -6.76 4.17 -7.63
N ARG A 53 -6.38 4.50 -6.42
CA ARG A 53 -5.23 5.36 -6.15
C ARG A 53 -4.16 4.56 -5.42
N ARG A 54 -2.94 4.62 -5.91
CA ARG A 54 -1.80 4.03 -5.22
C ARG A 54 -1.40 4.93 -4.05
N GLN A 55 -1.30 4.31 -2.88
CA GLN A 55 -0.84 4.97 -1.67
C GLN A 55 0.45 4.34 -1.19
N LYS A 56 1.10 4.99 -0.22
CA LYS A 56 2.34 4.50 0.37
C LYS A 56 2.21 3.08 0.91
N ASP A 57 1.07 2.77 1.53
CA ASP A 57 0.81 1.49 2.19
C ASP A 57 -0.05 0.52 1.35
N GLY A 58 -0.31 0.84 0.10
CA GLY A 58 -1.11 -0.03 -0.75
C GLY A 58 -1.95 0.72 -1.78
N ILE A 59 -3.13 0.20 -2.05
CA ILE A 59 -4.04 0.73 -3.05
C ILE A 59 -5.37 1.05 -2.37
N ALA A 60 -5.86 2.26 -2.59
CA ALA A 60 -7.16 2.69 -2.09
C ALA A 60 -8.17 2.80 -3.24
N ALA A 61 -9.38 2.30 -3.01
CA ALA A 61 -10.48 2.45 -3.95
C ALA A 61 -11.01 3.89 -3.90
N LEU A 62 -11.28 4.47 -5.06
CA LEU A 62 -11.94 5.76 -5.19
C LEU A 62 -13.40 5.53 -5.52
N PHE A 63 -14.29 6.21 -4.79
CA PHE A 63 -15.72 6.12 -4.98
C PHE A 63 -16.26 7.41 -5.57
N LYS A 64 -17.27 7.28 -6.42
CA LYS A 64 -17.99 8.40 -7.02
C LYS A 64 -19.49 8.14 -6.99
N ALA A 65 -20.29 9.19 -6.86
CA ALA A 65 -21.74 9.06 -6.88
C ALA A 65 -22.28 8.83 -8.30
N GLY A 66 -23.28 7.99 -8.40
CA GLY A 66 -23.96 7.69 -9.65
C GLY A 66 -23.99 6.21 -9.95
N ILE A 67 -24.49 5.87 -11.13
CA ILE A 67 -24.55 4.53 -11.66
C ILE A 67 -23.36 4.33 -12.60
N GLY A 68 -22.55 3.33 -12.36
CA GLY A 68 -21.41 3.03 -13.20
C GLY A 68 -20.84 1.65 -12.93
N VAL A 69 -19.94 1.22 -13.77
CA VAL A 69 -19.22 -0.04 -13.60
C VAL A 69 -18.01 0.17 -12.72
N ASP A 70 -17.81 -0.71 -11.75
CA ASP A 70 -16.64 -0.66 -10.88
C ASP A 70 -15.35 -0.81 -11.71
N ALA A 71 -14.38 0.06 -11.46
CA ALA A 71 -13.08 -0.03 -12.08
C ALA A 71 -12.35 -1.31 -11.64
N PRO A 72 -11.70 -2.03 -12.56
CA PRO A 72 -10.97 -3.23 -12.19
C PRO A 72 -9.82 -2.91 -11.25
N LYS A 73 -9.60 -3.78 -10.25
CA LYS A 73 -8.49 -3.63 -9.33
C LYS A 73 -7.17 -3.78 -10.09
N PRO A 74 -6.22 -2.83 -9.93
CA PRO A 74 -4.93 -2.95 -10.60
C PRO A 74 -4.19 -4.20 -10.14
N PRO A 75 -3.35 -4.78 -11.01
CA PRO A 75 -2.60 -5.98 -10.65
C PRO A 75 -1.69 -5.73 -9.45
N ARG A 76 -1.51 -6.77 -8.65
CA ARG A 76 -0.65 -6.72 -7.48
C ARG A 76 0.79 -6.40 -7.91
N THR A 77 1.43 -5.50 -7.17
CA THR A 77 2.82 -5.13 -7.44
C THR A 77 3.73 -6.35 -7.24
N THR A 78 4.58 -6.63 -8.22
CA THR A 78 5.57 -7.70 -8.11
C THR A 78 6.67 -7.31 -7.12
N ASP A 79 7.38 -8.30 -6.59
CA ASP A 79 8.51 -8.04 -5.69
C ASP A 79 9.61 -7.22 -6.37
N LYS A 80 9.83 -7.46 -7.67
CA LYS A 80 10.76 -6.68 -8.49
C LYS A 80 10.40 -5.20 -8.52
N GLU A 81 9.14 -4.87 -8.74
CA GLU A 81 8.66 -3.48 -8.75
C GLU A 81 8.77 -2.83 -7.37
N ARG A 82 8.49 -3.56 -6.30
CA ARG A 82 8.66 -3.08 -4.92
C ARG A 82 10.11 -2.75 -4.63
N GLN A 83 11.01 -3.61 -5.03
CA GLN A 83 12.46 -3.40 -4.86
C GLN A 83 12.92 -2.19 -5.66
N GLN A 84 12.48 -2.03 -6.90
CA GLN A 84 12.81 -0.88 -7.73
C GLN A 84 12.36 0.43 -7.09
N ARG A 85 11.13 0.47 -6.54
CA ARG A 85 10.62 1.66 -5.84
C ARG A 85 11.41 1.96 -4.58
N LYS A 86 11.75 0.92 -3.81
CA LYS A 86 12.55 1.06 -2.61
C LYS A 86 13.93 1.63 -2.94
N ARG A 87 14.58 1.10 -3.98
CA ARG A 87 15.87 1.59 -4.47
C ARG A 87 15.79 3.04 -4.97
N ALA A 88 14.71 3.40 -5.65
CA ALA A 88 14.52 4.77 -6.12
C ALA A 88 14.38 5.80 -4.99
N ARG A 89 13.91 5.36 -3.81
CA ARG A 89 13.79 6.22 -2.61
C ARG A 89 15.05 6.21 -1.75
N GLU A 90 15.98 5.30 -1.99
CA GLU A 90 17.21 5.21 -1.22
C GLU A 90 18.07 6.46 -1.43
N THR A 91 18.61 6.98 -0.32
CA THR A 91 19.66 7.98 -0.38
C THR A 91 20.97 7.32 -0.81
N GLN A 92 21.94 8.13 -1.19
CA GLN A 92 23.26 7.60 -1.58
C GLN A 92 23.90 6.79 -0.44
N GLU A 93 23.78 7.24 0.79
CA GLU A 93 24.28 6.53 1.97
C GLU A 93 23.60 5.17 2.16
N ASP A 94 22.27 5.13 2.02
CA ASP A 94 21.50 3.89 2.14
C ASP A 94 21.90 2.89 1.06
N LYS A 95 22.11 3.37 -0.16
CA LYS A 95 22.56 2.55 -1.28
C LYS A 95 23.94 1.95 -1.03
N GLU A 96 24.88 2.75 -0.55
CA GLU A 96 26.23 2.29 -0.22
C GLU A 96 26.20 1.24 0.90
N PHE A 97 25.40 1.49 1.92
CA PHE A 97 25.22 0.57 3.03
C PHE A 97 24.63 -0.77 2.57
N ARG A 98 23.62 -0.74 1.71
CA ARG A 98 23.02 -1.93 1.14
C ARG A 98 24.01 -2.75 0.32
N LEU A 99 24.77 -2.08 -0.55
CA LEU A 99 25.79 -2.74 -1.39
C LEU A 99 26.90 -3.35 -0.54
N ALA A 100 27.33 -2.66 0.51
CA ALA A 100 28.33 -3.17 1.45
C ALA A 100 27.82 -4.42 2.18
N ARG A 101 26.55 -4.43 2.58
CA ARG A 101 25.91 -5.58 3.24
C ARG A 101 25.81 -6.78 2.29
N GLU A 102 25.41 -6.57 1.04
CA GLU A 102 25.33 -7.62 0.03
C GLU A 102 26.71 -8.20 -0.27
N LYS A 103 27.71 -7.35 -0.37
CA LYS A 103 29.10 -7.77 -0.57
C LYS A 103 29.62 -8.59 0.60
N ALA A 104 29.31 -8.20 1.83
CA ALA A 104 29.68 -8.94 3.04
C ALA A 104 29.05 -10.34 3.08
N LYS A 105 27.81 -10.48 2.60
CA LYS A 105 27.12 -11.77 2.51
C LYS A 105 27.77 -12.71 1.48
N SER A 106 28.31 -12.18 0.40
CA SER A 106 28.95 -12.96 -0.65
C SER A 106 30.38 -13.38 -0.32
N ILE A 107 31.01 -12.74 0.67
CA ILE A 107 32.35 -13.10 1.11
C ILE A 107 32.28 -14.29 2.05
N LYS A 108 32.87 -15.40 1.63
CA LYS A 108 33.07 -16.54 2.54
C LYS A 108 34.18 -16.18 3.54
N PRO A 109 33.91 -16.30 4.85
CA PRO A 109 34.93 -16.01 5.84
C PRO A 109 36.09 -16.98 5.63
N ARG A 110 37.30 -16.45 5.42
CA ARG A 110 38.50 -17.26 5.39
C ARG A 110 38.86 -17.67 6.80
N ARG A 111 39.15 -18.94 6.96
CA ARG A 111 39.62 -19.44 8.22
C ARG A 111 40.98 -18.84 8.56
N ASP A 112 41.12 -18.36 9.77
CA ASP A 112 42.39 -17.88 10.27
C ASP A 112 43.40 -19.06 10.24
N PRO A 113 44.56 -18.89 9.60
CA PRO A 113 45.58 -19.95 9.54
C PRO A 113 46.00 -20.50 10.91
N LEU A 114 46.03 -19.64 11.93
CA LEU A 114 46.32 -20.06 13.30
C LEU A 114 45.27 -20.99 13.88
N ILE A 115 44.01 -20.71 13.65
CA ILE A 115 42.89 -21.55 14.08
C ILE A 115 42.93 -22.90 13.34
N ALA A 116 43.20 -22.88 12.05
CA ALA A 116 43.31 -24.09 11.25
C ALA A 116 44.47 -24.97 11.72
N ALA A 117 45.60 -24.38 12.14
CA ALA A 117 46.72 -25.08 12.68
C ALA A 117 46.42 -25.76 14.03
N PHE A 118 45.62 -25.10 14.89
CA PHE A 118 45.24 -25.64 16.20
C PHE A 118 44.13 -26.70 16.14
N TYR A 119 43.15 -26.54 15.27
CA TYR A 119 41.94 -27.37 15.22
C TYR A 119 41.88 -28.30 14.01
N GLY A 120 42.92 -28.28 13.17
CA GLY A 120 42.93 -29.03 11.94
C GLY A 120 42.01 -28.46 10.85
N GLU A 121 42.15 -29.02 9.65
CA GLU A 121 41.27 -28.61 8.55
C GLU A 121 39.83 -29.11 8.76
N TYR A 122 38.90 -28.24 8.61
CA TYR A 122 37.50 -28.60 8.61
C TYR A 122 37.08 -29.01 7.19
N LYS A 123 36.66 -30.20 7.08
CA LYS A 123 36.10 -30.71 5.81
C LYS A 123 34.59 -30.53 5.79
#